data_e772a4631ece3e498d8cc0e9762d0b97
#
_entry.id   e772a4631ece3e498d8cc0e9762d0b97
#
_cell.length_a   1.000
_cell.length_b   1.000
_cell.length_c   1.000
_cell.angle_alpha   90.00
_cell.angle_beta   90.00
_cell.angle_gamma   90.00
#
_symmetry.space_group_name_H-M   'P 1'
#
loop_
_entity.id
_entity.type
_entity.pdbx_description
1 polymer ?
#
loop_
_entity_poly.entity_id
_entity_poly.type
_entity_poly.pdbx_seq_one_letter_code
_entity_poly.pdbx_strand_id
1 'polypeptide(L)'
;SFSSSMQIIKGTPTKELIEQIVADTNDKAKMEIMQFSGMDDKTLSGVFAELSNHITVFATSDDLQRALSGEGRSITPADIEGGYDIFCCIPEHKLEEWKDLLGMMCNQFLKSFERRGEGNKTPILFLIDEFPRLGKIEAISNGLATLRSKKIHIALIVQSKSQLNAIYGKDVAEVIADNCPYKAILKASEPETQEWCSKLVGTYDKKKVSSNYNADILGVGKGQGTSSSTEEKRIIKPEEFAYLKDVVCVFPNGYKRLQKANYYEDKTFTDRM
;
A
#
# COMPACT_ATOMS: atom_id res chain seq x y z
N SER A 1 -16.16 -3.16 26.68
CA SER A 1 -15.69 -3.37 25.30
C SER A 1 -14.78 -2.21 24.85
N PHE A 2 -14.07 -2.39 23.75
CA PHE A 2 -13.22 -1.32 23.19
C PHE A 2 -14.04 -0.05 22.90
N SER A 3 -15.19 -0.17 22.26
CA SER A 3 -16.09 0.96 21.99
C SER A 3 -16.58 1.67 23.25
N SER A 4 -16.90 0.92 24.31
CA SER A 4 -17.29 1.52 25.60
C SER A 4 -16.17 2.36 26.21
N SER A 5 -14.93 1.89 26.12
CA SER A 5 -13.78 2.68 26.58
C SER A 5 -13.62 3.97 25.77
N MET A 6 -13.81 3.92 24.43
CA MET A 6 -13.76 5.11 23.59
C MET A 6 -14.88 6.11 23.89
N GLN A 7 -16.08 5.62 24.22
CA GLN A 7 -17.20 6.47 24.67
C GLN A 7 -16.90 7.18 25.98
N ILE A 8 -16.30 6.48 26.96
CA ILE A 8 -15.89 7.06 28.25
C ILE A 8 -14.85 8.15 28.00
N ILE A 9 -13.80 7.87 27.23
CA ILE A 9 -12.73 8.84 26.93
C ILE A 9 -13.32 10.08 26.27
N LYS A 10 -14.26 9.94 25.37
CA LYS A 10 -14.89 11.07 24.65
C LYS A 10 -15.90 11.82 25.50
N GLY A 11 -16.62 11.15 26.37
CA GLY A 11 -17.70 11.70 27.18
C GLY A 11 -17.26 12.33 28.51
N THR A 12 -16.01 12.10 28.95
CA THR A 12 -15.50 12.57 30.22
C THR A 12 -14.58 13.77 30.03
N PRO A 13 -14.74 14.85 30.81
CA PRO A 13 -13.80 15.97 30.79
C PRO A 13 -12.36 15.53 31.03
N THR A 14 -11.41 16.08 30.28
CA THR A 14 -10.02 15.62 30.25
C THR A 14 -9.36 15.48 31.63
N LYS A 15 -9.52 16.49 32.49
CA LYS A 15 -8.95 16.49 33.85
C LYS A 15 -9.55 15.38 34.70
N GLU A 16 -10.87 15.26 34.68
CA GLU A 16 -11.61 14.24 35.42
C GLU A 16 -11.21 12.83 34.93
N LEU A 17 -11.05 12.65 33.62
CA LEU A 17 -10.59 11.38 33.06
C LEU A 17 -9.17 11.01 33.55
N ILE A 18 -8.24 11.96 33.58
CA ILE A 18 -6.89 11.76 34.10
C ILE A 18 -6.94 11.38 35.59
N GLU A 19 -7.71 12.11 36.39
CA GLU A 19 -7.88 11.84 37.83
C GLU A 19 -8.46 10.44 38.08
N GLN A 20 -9.49 10.04 37.33
CA GLN A 20 -10.09 8.72 37.40
C GLN A 20 -9.07 7.61 37.03
N ILE A 21 -8.32 7.78 35.95
CA ILE A 21 -7.30 6.79 35.54
C ILE A 21 -6.18 6.71 36.59
N VAL A 22 -5.73 7.83 37.16
CA VAL A 22 -4.70 7.87 38.20
C VAL A 22 -5.17 7.19 39.49
N ALA A 23 -6.46 7.33 39.81
CA ALA A 23 -7.05 6.74 41.03
C ALA A 23 -7.27 5.21 40.90
N ASP A 24 -7.64 4.72 39.69
CA ASP A 24 -8.27 3.43 39.48
C ASP A 24 -7.36 2.36 38.83
N THR A 25 -6.16 2.72 38.37
CA THR A 25 -5.34 1.83 37.55
C THR A 25 -4.08 1.30 38.22
N ASN A 26 -3.58 0.20 37.63
CA ASN A 26 -2.31 -0.40 38.00
C ASN A 26 -1.13 0.57 37.72
N ASP A 27 0.00 0.34 38.38
CA ASP A 27 1.17 1.25 38.35
C ASP A 27 1.65 1.63 36.94
N LYS A 28 1.52 0.76 35.94
CA LYS A 28 2.00 1.06 34.58
C LYS A 28 1.14 2.12 33.88
N ALA A 29 -0.18 1.93 33.85
CA ALA A 29 -1.09 2.90 33.20
C ALA A 29 -1.06 4.24 33.95
N LYS A 30 -0.93 4.22 35.26
CA LYS A 30 -0.75 5.41 36.10
C LYS A 30 0.52 6.18 35.71
N MET A 31 1.66 5.49 35.56
CA MET A 31 2.91 6.14 35.15
C MET A 31 2.80 6.83 33.77
N GLU A 32 2.17 6.17 32.81
CA GLU A 32 1.97 6.73 31.47
C GLU A 32 1.06 7.96 31.47
N ILE A 33 0.00 7.97 32.26
CA ILE A 33 -0.95 9.09 32.29
C ILE A 33 -0.46 10.26 33.15
N MET A 34 0.37 10.00 34.18
CA MET A 34 0.89 11.03 35.07
C MET A 34 1.70 12.13 34.35
N GLN A 35 2.32 11.81 33.22
CA GLN A 35 3.03 12.81 32.39
C GLN A 35 2.11 13.96 31.93
N PHE A 36 0.80 13.71 31.82
CA PHE A 36 -0.19 14.68 31.40
C PHE A 36 -0.74 15.54 32.57
N SER A 37 -0.61 15.06 33.82
CA SER A 37 -1.18 15.75 34.99
C SER A 37 -0.53 17.10 35.31
N GLY A 38 0.71 17.33 34.83
CA GLY A 38 1.45 18.59 35.00
C GLY A 38 1.37 19.55 33.80
N MET A 39 0.63 19.20 32.75
CA MET A 39 0.53 20.02 31.55
C MET A 39 -0.43 21.22 31.77
N ASP A 40 -0.12 22.34 31.09
CA ASP A 40 -1.05 23.48 31.06
C ASP A 40 -2.33 23.12 30.27
N ASP A 41 -3.43 23.77 30.60
CA ASP A 41 -4.75 23.48 30.08
C ASP A 41 -4.84 23.62 28.56
N LYS A 42 -4.09 24.50 27.94
CA LYS A 42 -4.11 24.73 26.50
C LYS A 42 -3.42 23.58 25.77
N THR A 43 -2.26 23.15 26.22
CA THR A 43 -1.53 22.02 25.66
C THR A 43 -2.31 20.73 25.85
N LEU A 44 -2.85 20.50 27.05
CA LEU A 44 -3.66 19.32 27.35
C LEU A 44 -4.92 19.26 26.48
N SER A 45 -5.63 20.35 26.29
CA SER A 45 -6.80 20.43 25.42
C SER A 45 -6.45 20.11 23.95
N GLY A 46 -5.27 20.57 23.48
CA GLY A 46 -4.79 20.24 22.13
C GLY A 46 -4.55 18.74 21.93
N VAL A 47 -3.86 18.10 22.86
CA VAL A 47 -3.59 16.65 22.84
C VAL A 47 -4.90 15.84 22.84
N PHE A 48 -5.84 16.23 23.70
CA PHE A 48 -7.12 15.51 23.78
C PHE A 48 -8.05 15.80 22.60
N ALA A 49 -7.97 16.98 21.98
CA ALA A 49 -8.68 17.24 20.72
C ALA A 49 -8.19 16.33 19.61
N GLU A 50 -6.88 16.15 19.49
CA GLU A 50 -6.28 15.23 18.51
C GLU A 50 -6.71 13.78 18.79
N LEU A 51 -6.58 13.32 20.04
CA LEU A 51 -7.06 12.00 20.44
C LEU A 51 -8.54 11.83 20.14
N SER A 52 -9.38 12.81 20.46
CA SER A 52 -10.82 12.77 20.22
C SER A 52 -11.15 12.62 18.75
N ASN A 53 -10.41 13.28 17.84
CA ASN A 53 -10.59 13.13 16.40
C ASN A 53 -10.38 11.68 15.95
N HIS A 54 -9.32 11.04 16.42
CA HIS A 54 -9.01 9.65 16.06
C HIS A 54 -9.99 8.63 16.64
N ILE A 55 -10.50 8.85 17.85
CA ILE A 55 -11.40 7.88 18.51
C ILE A 55 -12.87 8.10 18.20
N THR A 56 -13.24 9.23 17.57
CA THR A 56 -14.64 9.59 17.33
C THR A 56 -15.41 8.49 16.61
N VAL A 57 -14.86 7.95 15.56
CA VAL A 57 -15.52 6.89 14.76
C VAL A 57 -15.83 5.66 15.60
N PHE A 58 -14.93 5.26 16.50
CA PHE A 58 -15.13 4.10 17.39
C PHE A 58 -16.16 4.35 18.48
N ALA A 59 -16.34 5.61 18.89
CA ALA A 59 -17.30 5.99 19.91
C ALA A 59 -18.72 6.22 19.36
N THR A 60 -18.86 6.56 18.06
CA THR A 60 -20.12 7.04 17.50
C THR A 60 -20.70 6.14 16.38
N SER A 61 -19.90 5.27 15.75
CA SER A 61 -20.39 4.38 14.70
C SER A 61 -21.04 3.13 15.26
N ASP A 62 -22.33 2.96 15.07
CA ASP A 62 -23.09 1.77 15.52
C ASP A 62 -22.56 0.48 14.87
N ASP A 63 -22.10 0.55 13.63
CA ASP A 63 -21.53 -0.59 12.91
C ASP A 63 -20.22 -1.04 13.57
N LEU A 64 -19.35 -0.08 13.93
CA LEU A 64 -18.10 -0.39 14.62
C LEU A 64 -18.32 -0.85 16.06
N GLN A 65 -19.30 -0.29 16.74
CA GLN A 65 -19.68 -0.74 18.08
C GLN A 65 -20.13 -2.21 18.05
N ARG A 66 -20.95 -2.59 17.08
CA ARG A 66 -21.36 -4.00 16.88
C ARG A 66 -20.17 -4.90 16.52
N ALA A 67 -19.32 -4.46 15.58
CA ALA A 67 -18.15 -5.24 15.15
C ALA A 67 -17.13 -5.45 16.27
N LEU A 68 -17.00 -4.49 17.19
CA LEU A 68 -16.03 -4.50 18.28
C LEU A 68 -16.66 -4.82 19.66
N SER A 69 -17.93 -5.22 19.70
CA SER A 69 -18.64 -5.54 20.94
C SER A 69 -18.04 -6.76 21.68
N GLY A 70 -17.39 -7.65 20.94
CA GLY A 70 -16.98 -8.96 21.45
C GLY A 70 -18.12 -9.98 21.46
N GLU A 71 -19.29 -9.63 20.95
CA GLU A 71 -20.40 -10.55 20.74
C GLU A 71 -20.24 -11.31 19.42
N GLY A 72 -20.47 -12.62 19.45
CA GLY A 72 -20.35 -13.48 18.29
C GLY A 72 -18.93 -14.02 18.05
N ARG A 73 -18.66 -14.45 16.81
CA ARG A 73 -17.37 -15.03 16.43
C ARG A 73 -16.34 -13.93 16.15
N SER A 74 -15.27 -13.93 16.94
CA SER A 74 -14.11 -13.09 16.66
C SER A 74 -13.27 -13.67 15.53
N ILE A 75 -12.78 -12.81 14.63
CA ILE A 75 -11.86 -13.15 13.57
C ILE A 75 -10.43 -12.86 14.03
N THR A 76 -9.56 -13.84 13.91
CA THR A 76 -8.16 -13.77 14.36
C THR A 76 -7.20 -14.23 13.27
N PRO A 77 -5.91 -13.90 13.35
CA PRO A 77 -4.89 -14.47 12.45
C PRO A 77 -4.86 -16.01 12.47
N ALA A 78 -5.25 -16.65 13.60
CA ALA A 78 -5.30 -18.11 13.70
C ALA A 78 -6.39 -18.74 12.79
N ASP A 79 -7.44 -17.99 12.46
CA ASP A 79 -8.46 -18.49 11.52
C ASP A 79 -7.87 -18.66 10.12
N ILE A 80 -7.01 -17.74 9.67
CA ILE A 80 -6.31 -17.85 8.38
C ILE A 80 -5.33 -19.04 8.42
N GLU A 81 -4.59 -19.22 9.52
CA GLU A 81 -3.72 -20.39 9.69
C GLU A 81 -4.52 -21.70 9.70
N GLY A 82 -5.77 -21.65 10.14
CA GLY A 82 -6.74 -22.75 10.12
C GLY A 82 -7.38 -23.02 8.75
N GLY A 83 -7.04 -22.23 7.72
CA GLY A 83 -7.51 -22.43 6.35
C GLY A 83 -8.78 -21.67 6.00
N TYR A 84 -9.17 -20.66 6.78
CA TYR A 84 -10.27 -19.76 6.43
C TYR A 84 -9.79 -18.60 5.58
N ASP A 85 -10.61 -18.23 4.59
CA ASP A 85 -10.45 -16.97 3.86
C ASP A 85 -11.23 -15.86 4.57
N ILE A 86 -10.62 -14.70 4.72
CA ILE A 86 -11.22 -13.53 5.36
C ILE A 86 -11.40 -12.43 4.32
N PHE A 87 -12.64 -12.02 4.09
CA PHE A 87 -13.00 -10.92 3.21
C PHE A 87 -13.48 -9.73 4.06
N CYS A 88 -12.75 -8.62 4.01
CA CYS A 88 -13.11 -7.37 4.66
C CYS A 88 -13.75 -6.44 3.64
N CYS A 89 -15.09 -6.43 3.57
CA CYS A 89 -15.83 -5.66 2.60
C CYS A 89 -16.34 -4.36 3.23
N ILE A 90 -15.76 -3.23 2.85
CA ILE A 90 -16.13 -1.91 3.35
C ILE A 90 -16.77 -1.10 2.23
N PRO A 91 -17.97 -0.53 2.42
CA PRO A 91 -18.56 0.39 1.45
C PRO A 91 -17.65 1.59 1.18
N GLU A 92 -17.55 2.01 -0.07
CA GLU A 92 -16.62 3.08 -0.49
C GLU A 92 -16.79 4.37 0.31
N HIS A 93 -18.04 4.77 0.59
CA HIS A 93 -18.33 5.97 1.36
C HIS A 93 -17.88 5.91 2.82
N LYS A 94 -17.57 4.72 3.36
CA LYS A 94 -17.06 4.53 4.73
C LYS A 94 -15.53 4.35 4.80
N LEU A 95 -14.85 4.20 3.67
CA LEU A 95 -13.41 3.92 3.65
C LEU A 95 -12.59 4.99 4.37
N GLU A 96 -12.91 6.27 4.15
CA GLU A 96 -12.17 7.36 4.81
C GLU A 96 -12.44 7.39 6.32
N GLU A 97 -13.66 7.12 6.74
CA GLU A 97 -14.05 7.05 8.15
C GLU A 97 -13.38 5.87 8.87
N TRP A 98 -13.25 4.72 8.19
CA TRP A 98 -12.78 3.47 8.78
C TRP A 98 -11.31 3.15 8.51
N LYS A 99 -10.58 4.02 7.83
CA LYS A 99 -9.18 3.78 7.44
C LYS A 99 -8.27 3.43 8.61
N ASP A 100 -8.44 4.11 9.76
CA ASP A 100 -7.63 3.87 10.95
C ASP A 100 -7.88 2.48 11.53
N LEU A 101 -9.14 2.03 11.58
CA LEU A 101 -9.48 0.66 11.96
C LEU A 101 -8.86 -0.37 11.02
N LEU A 102 -9.01 -0.16 9.70
CA LEU A 102 -8.45 -1.06 8.70
C LEU A 102 -6.93 -1.12 8.78
N GLY A 103 -6.28 0.04 8.96
CA GLY A 103 -4.85 0.13 9.18
C GLY A 103 -4.41 -0.64 10.43
N MET A 104 -5.12 -0.50 11.56
CA MET A 104 -4.87 -1.25 12.79
C MET A 104 -5.05 -2.75 12.60
N MET A 105 -6.12 -3.18 11.95
CA MET A 105 -6.37 -4.60 11.65
C MET A 105 -5.24 -5.18 10.79
N CYS A 106 -4.87 -4.52 9.70
CA CYS A 106 -3.77 -4.94 8.84
C CYS A 106 -2.47 -5.04 9.62
N ASN A 107 -2.13 -4.04 10.43
CA ASN A 107 -0.94 -4.05 11.29
C ASN A 107 -0.95 -5.23 12.27
N GLN A 108 -2.08 -5.48 12.92
CA GLN A 108 -2.22 -6.57 13.89
C GLN A 108 -2.05 -7.95 13.25
N PHE A 109 -2.68 -8.17 12.09
CA PHE A 109 -2.54 -9.43 11.36
C PHE A 109 -1.10 -9.65 10.88
N LEU A 110 -0.49 -8.66 10.24
CA LEU A 110 0.87 -8.76 9.72
C LEU A 110 1.89 -8.95 10.84
N LYS A 111 1.78 -8.21 11.95
CA LYS A 111 2.63 -8.41 13.14
C LYS A 111 2.46 -9.80 13.78
N SER A 112 1.26 -10.36 13.73
CA SER A 112 1.05 -11.74 14.17
C SER A 112 1.79 -12.73 13.28
N PHE A 113 1.76 -12.50 11.95
CA PHE A 113 2.47 -13.36 10.99
C PHE A 113 3.99 -13.21 11.04
N GLU A 114 4.54 -12.10 11.51
CA GLU A 114 5.98 -11.97 11.78
C GLU A 114 6.49 -13.00 12.78
N ARG A 115 5.64 -13.41 13.73
CA ARG A 115 5.95 -14.47 14.73
C ARG A 115 5.85 -15.88 14.18
N ARG A 116 5.39 -16.03 12.95
CA ARG A 116 5.24 -17.32 12.27
C ARG A 116 6.60 -17.98 12.08
N GLY A 117 6.72 -19.26 12.47
CA GLY A 117 7.95 -20.02 12.23
C GLY A 117 8.28 -20.13 10.75
N GLU A 118 9.55 -20.28 10.43
CA GLU A 118 10.01 -20.64 9.08
C GLU A 118 9.70 -22.11 8.80
N GLY A 119 9.50 -22.50 7.54
CA GLY A 119 9.30 -23.88 7.14
C GLY A 119 7.98 -24.21 6.48
N ASN A 120 7.46 -25.42 6.67
CA ASN A 120 6.34 -26.01 5.93
C ASN A 120 4.96 -25.50 6.32
N LYS A 121 4.76 -24.19 6.33
CA LYS A 121 3.43 -23.63 6.56
C LYS A 121 2.73 -23.31 5.24
N THR A 122 1.41 -23.41 5.25
CA THR A 122 0.57 -23.01 4.11
C THR A 122 0.84 -21.56 3.74
N PRO A 123 1.04 -21.23 2.47
CA PRO A 123 1.17 -19.85 2.02
C PRO A 123 -0.10 -19.05 2.33
N ILE A 124 0.06 -17.81 2.76
CA ILE A 124 -1.04 -16.88 2.99
C ILE A 124 -0.89 -15.73 2.00
N LEU A 125 -1.96 -15.39 1.30
CA LEU A 125 -2.05 -14.20 0.48
C LEU A 125 -2.74 -13.07 1.25
N PHE A 126 -2.07 -11.94 1.37
CA PHE A 126 -2.62 -10.71 1.91
C PHE A 126 -2.84 -9.74 0.75
N LEU A 127 -4.08 -9.63 0.29
CA LEU A 127 -4.47 -8.78 -0.84
C LEU A 127 -5.10 -7.50 -0.32
N ILE A 128 -4.53 -6.35 -0.67
CA ILE A 128 -5.05 -5.03 -0.30
C ILE A 128 -5.40 -4.28 -1.58
N ASP A 129 -6.69 -4.15 -1.83
CA ASP A 129 -7.20 -3.29 -2.89
C ASP A 129 -7.18 -1.82 -2.42
N GLU A 130 -6.96 -0.90 -3.36
CA GLU A 130 -6.83 0.53 -3.08
C GLU A 130 -5.91 0.85 -1.88
N PHE A 131 -4.78 0.16 -1.81
CA PHE A 131 -3.83 0.21 -0.69
C PHE A 131 -3.56 1.62 -0.14
N PRO A 132 -3.33 2.68 -0.94
CA PRO A 132 -3.08 4.02 -0.42
C PRO A 132 -4.25 4.61 0.39
N ARG A 133 -5.49 4.17 0.15
CA ARG A 133 -6.67 4.68 0.88
C ARG A 133 -6.76 4.19 2.32
N LEU A 134 -6.03 3.15 2.68
CA LEU A 134 -5.96 2.65 4.05
C LEU A 134 -4.98 3.44 4.94
N GLY A 135 -4.38 4.51 4.42
CA GLY A 135 -3.37 5.27 5.13
C GLY A 135 -2.05 4.52 5.29
N LYS A 136 -1.25 4.94 6.27
CA LYS A 136 0.07 4.34 6.51
C LYS A 136 -0.03 3.07 7.34
N ILE A 137 0.33 1.92 6.75
CA ILE A 137 0.40 0.63 7.42
C ILE A 137 1.88 0.32 7.70
N GLU A 138 2.32 0.51 8.95
CA GLU A 138 3.73 0.38 9.34
C GLU A 138 4.27 -1.04 9.12
N ALA A 139 3.47 -2.06 9.38
CA ALA A 139 3.86 -3.45 9.18
C ALA A 139 4.23 -3.75 7.72
N ILE A 140 3.66 -3.03 6.74
CA ILE A 140 4.03 -3.18 5.33
C ILE A 140 5.36 -2.51 5.06
N SER A 141 5.56 -1.26 5.49
CA SER A 141 6.84 -0.57 5.24
C SER A 141 8.05 -1.27 5.86
N ASN A 142 7.85 -1.91 7.01
CA ASN A 142 8.92 -2.53 7.78
C ASN A 142 9.04 -4.05 7.54
N GLY A 143 7.95 -4.72 7.17
CA GLY A 143 7.82 -6.17 7.19
C GLY A 143 7.87 -6.88 5.84
N LEU A 144 7.79 -6.19 4.70
CA LEU A 144 7.73 -6.83 3.37
C LEU A 144 8.86 -7.84 3.13
N ALA A 145 10.08 -7.51 3.53
CA ALA A 145 11.23 -8.40 3.36
C ALA A 145 11.18 -9.63 4.31
N THR A 146 10.74 -9.45 5.56
CA THR A 146 10.71 -10.50 6.58
C THR A 146 9.53 -11.45 6.41
N LEU A 147 8.38 -10.95 6.00
CA LEU A 147 7.15 -11.72 5.78
C LEU A 147 7.30 -12.77 4.65
N ARG A 148 8.16 -12.50 3.68
CA ARG A 148 8.45 -13.44 2.59
C ARG A 148 9.01 -14.78 3.12
N SER A 149 9.94 -14.77 4.08
CA SER A 149 10.49 -15.99 4.68
C SER A 149 9.43 -16.79 5.44
N LYS A 150 8.37 -16.13 5.87
CA LYS A 150 7.22 -16.70 6.57
C LYS A 150 6.13 -17.22 5.63
N LYS A 151 6.36 -17.24 4.31
CA LYS A 151 5.39 -17.58 3.26
C LYS A 151 4.13 -16.70 3.28
N ILE A 152 4.27 -15.44 3.65
CA ILE A 152 3.24 -14.43 3.50
C ILE A 152 3.51 -13.70 2.18
N HIS A 153 2.55 -13.78 1.28
CA HIS A 153 2.55 -13.07 0.01
C HIS A 153 1.67 -11.84 0.14
N ILE A 154 2.19 -10.68 -0.23
CA ILE A 154 1.44 -9.42 -0.16
C ILE A 154 1.23 -8.91 -1.57
N ALA A 155 -0.03 -8.67 -1.93
CA ALA A 155 -0.43 -8.03 -3.17
C ALA A 155 -1.05 -6.66 -2.86
N LEU A 156 -0.44 -5.61 -3.36
CA LEU A 156 -0.87 -4.22 -3.17
C LEU A 156 -1.38 -3.67 -4.50
N ILE A 157 -2.61 -3.19 -4.52
CA ILE A 157 -3.19 -2.54 -5.70
C ILE A 157 -3.18 -1.03 -5.47
N VAL A 158 -2.56 -0.31 -6.41
CA VAL A 158 -2.41 1.14 -6.38
C VAL A 158 -2.82 1.75 -7.72
N GLN A 159 -3.38 2.94 -7.70
CA GLN A 159 -3.78 3.63 -8.94
C GLN A 159 -2.62 4.42 -9.55
N SER A 160 -1.73 4.96 -8.70
CA SER A 160 -0.55 5.71 -9.14
C SER A 160 0.59 5.66 -8.13
N LYS A 161 1.80 5.93 -8.61
CA LYS A 161 3.00 6.04 -7.77
C LYS A 161 2.92 7.26 -6.84
N SER A 162 2.34 8.37 -7.30
CA SER A 162 2.21 9.58 -6.49
C SER A 162 1.27 9.43 -5.31
N GLN A 163 0.20 8.63 -5.43
CA GLN A 163 -0.63 8.29 -4.26
C GLN A 163 0.19 7.57 -3.18
N LEU A 164 1.05 6.63 -3.58
CA LEU A 164 1.93 5.93 -2.66
C LEU A 164 2.95 6.90 -2.03
N ASN A 165 3.53 7.80 -2.84
CA ASN A 165 4.44 8.84 -2.37
C ASN A 165 3.78 9.80 -1.38
N ALA A 166 2.52 10.15 -1.57
CA ALA A 166 1.77 11.05 -0.69
C ALA A 166 1.57 10.45 0.71
N ILE A 167 1.36 9.15 0.82
CA ILE A 167 1.10 8.46 2.09
C ILE A 167 2.40 8.10 2.84
N TYR A 168 3.38 7.58 2.11
CA TYR A 168 4.59 6.99 2.71
C TYR A 168 5.82 7.90 2.62
N GLY A 169 5.78 8.95 1.80
CA GLY A 169 6.97 9.69 1.36
C GLY A 169 7.72 8.94 0.25
N LYS A 170 8.50 9.67 -0.55
CA LYS A 170 9.18 9.12 -1.75
C LYS A 170 10.09 7.94 -1.44
N ASP A 171 10.91 8.06 -0.39
CA ASP A 171 11.92 7.06 -0.05
C ASP A 171 11.28 5.73 0.40
N VAL A 172 10.28 5.80 1.29
CA VAL A 172 9.58 4.59 1.78
C VAL A 172 8.71 3.99 0.69
N ALA A 173 8.09 4.81 -0.16
CA ALA A 173 7.33 4.33 -1.31
C ALA A 173 8.20 3.59 -2.33
N GLU A 174 9.47 4.02 -2.51
CA GLU A 174 10.45 3.30 -3.34
C GLU A 174 10.83 1.96 -2.72
N VAL A 175 11.11 1.93 -1.42
CA VAL A 175 11.40 0.69 -0.68
C VAL A 175 10.24 -0.31 -0.78
N ILE A 176 8.99 0.16 -0.66
CA ILE A 176 7.81 -0.70 -0.84
C ILE A 176 7.76 -1.25 -2.28
N ALA A 177 7.97 -0.39 -3.27
CA ALA A 177 7.95 -0.79 -4.68
C ALA A 177 9.06 -1.80 -5.01
N ASP A 178 10.26 -1.62 -4.46
CA ASP A 178 11.41 -2.52 -4.67
C ASP A 178 11.20 -3.90 -4.03
N ASN A 179 10.56 -3.92 -2.85
CA ASN A 179 10.19 -5.17 -2.19
C ASN A 179 9.01 -5.92 -2.86
N CYS A 180 8.36 -5.31 -3.85
CA CYS A 180 7.36 -5.93 -4.71
C CYS A 180 7.96 -6.25 -6.09
N PRO A 181 8.76 -7.32 -6.25
CA PRO A 181 9.51 -7.59 -7.49
C PRO A 181 8.61 -7.96 -8.67
N TYR A 182 7.38 -8.36 -8.43
CA TYR A 182 6.39 -8.64 -9.46
C TYR A 182 5.40 -7.48 -9.54
N LYS A 183 5.29 -6.87 -10.72
CA LYS A 183 4.40 -5.73 -10.95
C LYS A 183 3.54 -6.01 -12.18
N ALA A 184 2.22 -5.86 -12.04
CA ALA A 184 1.27 -5.93 -13.15
C ALA A 184 0.75 -4.52 -13.44
N ILE A 185 1.07 -3.98 -14.61
CA ILE A 185 0.71 -2.63 -15.04
C ILE A 185 -0.42 -2.75 -16.05
N LEU A 186 -1.63 -2.34 -15.64
CA LEU A 186 -2.82 -2.39 -16.49
C LEU A 186 -2.99 -1.09 -17.27
N LYS A 187 -2.65 0.03 -16.65
CA LYS A 187 -2.71 1.38 -17.20
C LYS A 187 -1.99 2.34 -16.25
N ALA A 188 -1.38 3.40 -16.80
CA ALA A 188 -0.89 4.53 -16.02
C ALA A 188 -1.32 5.84 -16.70
N SER A 189 -2.11 6.66 -16.01
CA SER A 189 -2.63 7.92 -16.57
C SER A 189 -1.78 9.11 -16.18
N GLU A 190 -1.06 9.03 -15.07
CA GLU A 190 -0.25 10.10 -14.52
C GLU A 190 1.17 10.08 -15.09
N PRO A 191 1.75 11.23 -15.49
CA PRO A 191 3.07 11.30 -16.13
C PRO A 191 4.20 10.72 -15.27
N GLU A 192 4.21 10.98 -13.95
CA GLU A 192 5.23 10.44 -13.04
C GLU A 192 5.17 8.91 -12.99
N THR A 193 3.97 8.35 -12.90
CA THR A 193 3.75 6.89 -12.92
C THR A 193 4.12 6.28 -14.27
N GLN A 194 3.79 6.95 -15.39
CA GLN A 194 4.18 6.51 -16.73
C GLN A 194 5.70 6.44 -16.89
N GLU A 195 6.41 7.48 -16.47
CA GLU A 195 7.87 7.52 -16.51
C GLU A 195 8.49 6.43 -15.64
N TRP A 196 7.95 6.22 -14.44
CA TRP A 196 8.38 5.14 -13.55
C TRP A 196 8.15 3.76 -14.19
N CYS A 197 6.98 3.49 -14.76
CA CYS A 197 6.68 2.24 -15.45
C CYS A 197 7.61 2.00 -16.65
N SER A 198 7.89 3.06 -17.42
CA SER A 198 8.81 3.00 -18.57
C SER A 198 10.24 2.63 -18.13
N LYS A 199 10.71 3.19 -17.02
CA LYS A 199 12.02 2.84 -16.44
C LYS A 199 12.09 1.39 -15.97
N LEU A 200 11.02 0.86 -15.37
CA LEU A 200 10.96 -0.53 -14.93
C LEU A 200 11.10 -1.54 -16.07
N VAL A 201 10.55 -1.22 -17.25
CA VAL A 201 10.65 -2.08 -18.43
C VAL A 201 12.05 -1.99 -19.06
N GLY A 202 12.69 -0.81 -18.98
CA GLY A 202 14.06 -0.58 -19.42
C GLY A 202 14.18 0.03 -20.82
N THR A 203 15.39 -0.09 -21.35
CA THR A 203 15.82 0.55 -22.60
C THR A 203 16.52 -0.45 -23.52
N TYR A 204 16.69 -0.11 -24.78
CA TYR A 204 17.48 -0.86 -25.73
C TYR A 204 18.30 0.09 -26.60
N ASP A 205 19.44 -0.40 -27.11
CA ASP A 205 20.32 0.33 -28.00
C ASP A 205 19.84 0.22 -29.44
N LYS A 206 19.50 1.36 -30.04
CA LYS A 206 19.19 1.45 -31.47
C LYS A 206 20.36 2.04 -32.25
N LYS A 207 20.93 1.28 -33.16
CA LYS A 207 21.95 1.79 -34.10
C LYS A 207 21.32 2.78 -35.07
N LYS A 208 21.80 4.00 -35.11
CA LYS A 208 21.45 5.05 -36.07
C LYS A 208 22.60 5.16 -37.07
N VAL A 209 22.31 4.79 -38.28
CA VAL A 209 23.26 4.97 -39.40
C VAL A 209 22.85 6.24 -40.12
N SER A 210 23.68 7.29 -40.12
CA SER A 210 23.49 8.48 -40.93
C SER A 210 24.56 8.50 -42.03
N SER A 211 24.11 8.58 -43.28
CA SER A 211 24.97 8.79 -44.41
C SER A 211 24.92 10.27 -44.80
N ASN A 212 26.06 10.93 -44.70
CA ASN A 212 26.21 12.32 -45.21
C ASN A 212 26.72 12.27 -46.64
N TYR A 213 25.93 12.82 -47.55
CA TYR A 213 26.38 13.13 -48.91
C TYR A 213 26.86 14.59 -48.92
N ASN A 214 28.16 14.76 -48.96
CA ASN A 214 28.72 16.08 -49.31
C ASN A 214 28.77 16.17 -50.83
N ALA A 215 27.85 16.94 -51.42
CA ALA A 215 27.95 17.35 -52.79
C ALA A 215 28.74 18.66 -52.83
N ASP A 216 29.98 18.61 -53.31
CA ASP A 216 30.72 19.79 -53.64
C ASP A 216 30.19 20.42 -54.94
N ILE A 217 30.08 21.78 -54.93
CA ILE A 217 29.49 22.58 -56.05
C ILE A 217 30.28 22.42 -57.35
N LEU A 218 31.41 21.74 -57.34
CA LEU A 218 32.31 21.54 -58.50
C LEU A 218 32.43 20.09 -58.98
N GLY A 219 31.62 19.16 -58.42
CA GLY A 219 31.45 17.83 -59.04
C GLY A 219 32.64 16.84 -58.93
N VAL A 220 33.67 17.15 -58.10
CA VAL A 220 34.84 16.29 -57.96
C VAL A 220 35.04 15.97 -56.47
N GLY A 221 34.66 14.74 -56.08
CA GLY A 221 34.95 14.19 -54.76
C GLY A 221 33.76 13.51 -54.11
N LYS A 222 33.52 12.23 -54.42
CA LYS A 222 32.58 11.38 -53.71
C LYS A 222 33.19 10.88 -52.42
N GLY A 223 33.01 11.61 -51.33
CA GLY A 223 33.26 11.11 -50.00
C GLY A 223 31.95 10.62 -49.39
N GLN A 224 31.68 9.31 -49.36
CA GLN A 224 30.62 8.74 -48.57
C GLN A 224 31.12 8.54 -47.13
N GLY A 225 30.73 9.42 -46.21
CA GLY A 225 30.96 9.24 -44.80
C GLY A 225 29.75 8.56 -44.16
N THR A 226 29.92 7.32 -43.71
CA THR A 226 28.91 6.65 -42.93
C THR A 226 29.27 6.81 -41.46
N SER A 227 28.45 7.53 -40.71
CA SER A 227 28.57 7.64 -39.25
C SER A 227 27.57 6.71 -38.60
N SER A 228 28.04 5.87 -37.70
CA SER A 228 27.21 4.97 -36.90
C SER A 228 27.21 5.48 -35.44
N SER A 229 26.08 5.89 -34.94
CA SER A 229 25.87 6.24 -33.53
C SER A 229 24.86 5.29 -32.88
N THR A 230 25.04 5.00 -31.63
CA THR A 230 24.09 4.22 -30.81
C THR A 230 23.22 5.21 -30.04
N GLU A 231 21.91 5.07 -30.14
CA GLU A 231 20.92 5.87 -29.41
C GLU A 231 20.14 4.93 -28.49
N GLU A 232 20.16 5.21 -27.18
CA GLU A 232 19.38 4.49 -26.20
C GLU A 232 17.89 4.86 -26.33
N LYS A 233 17.02 3.86 -26.44
CA LYS A 233 15.57 4.06 -26.57
C LYS A 233 14.81 3.27 -25.52
N ARG A 234 13.74 3.87 -25.01
CA ARG A 234 12.78 3.16 -24.14
C ARG A 234 12.12 2.02 -24.90
N ILE A 235 12.00 0.85 -24.24
CA ILE A 235 11.29 -0.32 -24.80
C ILE A 235 9.81 0.00 -24.96
N ILE A 236 9.19 0.60 -23.92
CA ILE A 236 7.84 1.15 -23.96
C ILE A 236 7.96 2.61 -23.53
N LYS A 237 7.46 3.52 -24.33
CA LYS A 237 7.49 4.93 -24.02
C LYS A 237 6.51 5.27 -22.89
N PRO A 238 6.79 6.29 -22.04
CA PRO A 238 5.93 6.67 -20.93
C PRO A 238 4.47 6.87 -21.35
N GLU A 239 4.23 7.59 -22.43
CA GLU A 239 2.89 7.91 -22.91
C GLU A 239 2.08 6.69 -23.37
N GLU A 240 2.74 5.60 -23.76
CA GLU A 240 2.06 4.37 -24.20
C GLU A 240 1.33 3.68 -23.04
N PHE A 241 1.78 3.87 -21.80
CA PHE A 241 1.13 3.28 -20.61
C PHE A 241 -0.28 3.84 -20.36
N ALA A 242 -0.62 5.02 -20.91
CA ALA A 242 -1.97 5.57 -20.84
C ALA A 242 -2.99 4.78 -21.67
N TYR A 243 -2.53 4.04 -22.67
CA TYR A 243 -3.38 3.41 -23.69
C TYR A 243 -3.18 1.90 -23.81
N LEU A 244 -2.64 1.26 -22.76
CA LEU A 244 -2.40 -0.18 -22.77
C LEU A 244 -3.70 -0.96 -23.00
N LYS A 245 -3.70 -1.81 -24.00
CA LYS A 245 -4.78 -2.78 -24.28
C LYS A 245 -4.54 -4.13 -23.59
N ASP A 246 -3.33 -4.37 -23.16
CA ASP A 246 -2.81 -5.56 -22.49
C ASP A 246 -2.29 -5.22 -21.08
N VAL A 247 -1.72 -6.21 -20.41
CA VAL A 247 -1.04 -6.04 -19.10
C VAL A 247 0.46 -6.18 -19.33
N VAL A 248 1.23 -5.20 -18.85
CA VAL A 248 2.69 -5.29 -18.81
C VAL A 248 3.07 -5.84 -17.44
N CYS A 249 3.55 -7.09 -17.41
CA CYS A 249 4.06 -7.72 -16.20
C CYS A 249 5.58 -7.58 -16.14
N VAL A 250 6.08 -6.95 -15.09
CA VAL A 250 7.52 -6.81 -14.80
C VAL A 250 7.89 -7.77 -13.68
N PHE A 251 9.02 -8.45 -13.83
CA PHE A 251 9.58 -9.39 -12.85
C PHE A 251 11.11 -9.31 -12.85
N PRO A 252 11.82 -9.93 -11.87
CA PRO A 252 13.26 -9.75 -11.70
C PRO A 252 14.12 -10.00 -12.96
N ASN A 253 13.64 -10.87 -13.86
CA ASN A 253 14.39 -11.25 -15.06
C ASN A 253 13.86 -10.62 -16.36
N GLY A 254 13.06 -9.55 -16.25
CA GLY A 254 12.53 -8.86 -17.42
C GLY A 254 11.04 -8.55 -17.35
N TYR A 255 10.40 -8.48 -18.50
CA TYR A 255 8.98 -8.18 -18.61
C TYR A 255 8.28 -9.08 -19.64
N LYS A 256 6.96 -9.19 -19.52
CA LYS A 256 6.08 -9.78 -20.54
C LYS A 256 4.83 -8.94 -20.72
N ARG A 257 4.28 -8.98 -21.93
CA ARG A 257 2.96 -8.43 -22.23
C ARG A 257 1.97 -9.59 -22.28
N LEU A 258 0.90 -9.50 -21.49
CA LEU A 258 -0.13 -10.53 -21.37
C LEU A 258 -1.48 -9.95 -21.77
N GLN A 259 -2.33 -10.76 -22.38
CA GLN A 259 -3.70 -10.36 -22.68
C GLN A 259 -4.48 -10.12 -21.37
N LYS A 260 -5.32 -9.09 -21.33
CA LYS A 260 -6.25 -8.88 -20.20
C LYS A 260 -7.27 -10.01 -20.20
N ALA A 261 -7.41 -10.68 -19.06
CA ALA A 261 -8.46 -11.67 -18.85
C ALA A 261 -9.69 -10.97 -18.28
N ASN A 262 -10.81 -11.05 -18.98
CA ASN A 262 -12.10 -10.60 -18.47
C ASN A 262 -12.73 -11.76 -17.70
N TYR A 263 -12.93 -11.62 -16.40
CA TYR A 263 -13.43 -12.71 -15.54
C TYR A 263 -14.77 -13.31 -16.01
N TYR A 264 -15.61 -12.52 -16.70
CA TYR A 264 -16.91 -12.94 -17.23
C TYR A 264 -16.79 -13.65 -18.59
N GLU A 265 -15.64 -13.66 -19.23
CA GLU A 265 -15.36 -14.33 -20.50
C GLU A 265 -14.49 -15.58 -20.32
N ASP A 266 -13.78 -15.68 -19.22
CA ASP A 266 -12.86 -16.77 -18.93
C ASP A 266 -13.56 -17.89 -18.17
N LYS A 267 -13.66 -19.07 -18.80
CA LYS A 267 -14.32 -20.26 -18.24
C LYS A 267 -13.74 -20.69 -16.89
N THR A 268 -12.46 -20.42 -16.64
CA THR A 268 -11.81 -20.72 -15.35
C THR A 268 -12.47 -19.99 -14.19
N PHE A 269 -13.05 -18.82 -14.45
CA PHE A 269 -13.74 -18.01 -13.44
C PHE A 269 -15.26 -18.23 -13.48
N THR A 270 -15.87 -18.34 -14.68
CA THR A 270 -17.34 -18.50 -14.81
C THR A 270 -17.83 -19.85 -14.30
N ASP A 271 -17.01 -20.90 -14.40
CA ASP A 271 -17.38 -22.25 -13.91
C ASP A 271 -17.31 -22.37 -12.37
N ARG A 272 -16.85 -21.32 -11.67
CA ARG A 272 -16.75 -21.26 -10.21
C ARG A 272 -17.79 -20.34 -9.55
N MET A 273 -18.60 -19.65 -10.33
CA MET A 273 -19.74 -18.85 -9.89
C MET A 273 -21.03 -19.70 -9.83
#